data_7f540667f363638eecaed94d2c8ba23d
#
_entry.id   7f540667f363638eecaed94d2c8ba23d
#
_cell.length_a   1.000
_cell.length_b   1.000
_cell.length_c   1.000
_cell.angle_alpha   90.00
_cell.angle_beta   90.00
_cell.angle_gamma   90.00
#
_symmetry.space_group_name_H-M   'P 1'
#
loop_
_entity.id
_entity.type
_entity.pdbx_description
1 polymer ?
#
loop_
_entity_poly.entity_id
_entity_poly.type
_entity_poly.pdbx_seq_one_letter_code
_entity_poly.pdbx_strand_id
1 'polypeptide(L)'
;MQARRTWLFATRGMVAAAGLIVLLALQPEPAGTIDVASNRGGSHARALILSDQARRYLSLQYRSYPTEFMGCMIGEIHGNAVIVRRIAPADVEPGHSTPTRVVPEQTCEDAGWAGTVGMIHSHPDGQRCWYYFPGTRVASSDAHSFARQAYPVDAIMCGNRVVWLSRDMVEQQVRLSDPDGRLAPPPRPQRGNRVHAGAAAAEGQD
;
A
#
# COMPACT_ATOMS: atom_id res chain seq x y z
N MET A 1 32.18 53.07 -20.89
CA MET A 1 33.35 53.42 -20.02
C MET A 1 33.82 52.16 -19.35
N GLN A 2 35.08 51.83 -19.65
CA GLN A 2 35.81 50.63 -19.24
C GLN A 2 36.28 50.73 -17.82
N ALA A 3 36.36 49.60 -17.11
CA ALA A 3 37.45 49.31 -16.18
C ALA A 3 37.66 47.80 -16.03
N ARG A 4 38.64 47.33 -16.77
CA ARG A 4 39.31 46.06 -16.55
C ARG A 4 40.19 46.18 -15.31
N ARG A 5 40.19 45.19 -14.43
CA ARG A 5 41.27 44.98 -13.47
C ARG A 5 41.73 43.52 -13.52
N THR A 6 42.85 43.38 -14.20
CA THR A 6 43.82 42.27 -14.14
C THR A 6 44.53 42.29 -12.81
N TRP A 7 44.70 41.15 -12.17
CA TRP A 7 45.72 40.94 -11.16
C TRP A 7 46.50 39.67 -11.47
N LEU A 8 47.81 39.89 -11.42
CA LEU A 8 48.88 39.00 -11.80
C LEU A 8 49.26 38.03 -10.66
N PHE A 9 49.71 36.90 -11.10
CA PHE A 9 50.61 35.90 -10.53
C PHE A 9 51.39 36.20 -9.26
N ALA A 10 51.42 35.24 -8.33
CA ALA A 10 52.61 34.94 -7.52
C ALA A 10 52.72 33.44 -7.27
N THR A 11 53.74 32.87 -7.89
CA THR A 11 54.32 31.54 -7.65
C THR A 11 55.14 31.59 -6.37
N ARG A 12 55.10 30.49 -5.58
CA ARG A 12 56.27 29.85 -4.92
C ARG A 12 55.87 29.12 -3.65
N GLY A 13 56.34 27.89 -3.54
CA GLY A 13 56.50 27.19 -2.28
C GLY A 13 56.27 25.68 -2.36
N MET A 14 57.25 24.99 -3.02
CA MET A 14 57.41 23.53 -2.87
C MET A 14 57.93 23.26 -1.46
N VAL A 15 57.17 22.56 -0.60
CA VAL A 15 57.71 21.85 0.55
C VAL A 15 57.23 20.42 0.47
N ALA A 16 58.17 19.54 0.15
CA ALA A 16 58.02 18.10 0.21
C ALA A 16 58.03 17.68 1.69
N ALA A 17 56.91 17.29 2.24
CA ALA A 17 56.83 16.60 3.52
C ALA A 17 56.43 15.13 3.19
N ALA A 18 57.42 14.22 3.32
CA ALA A 18 57.18 12.80 3.31
C ALA A 18 56.40 12.41 4.58
N GLY A 19 55.11 12.32 4.47
CA GLY A 19 54.24 11.82 5.51
C GLY A 19 53.94 10.34 5.29
N LEU A 20 54.40 9.53 6.23
CA LEU A 20 54.14 8.10 6.35
C LEU A 20 52.62 7.85 6.39
N ILE A 21 52.05 7.39 5.29
CA ILE A 21 50.65 6.98 5.22
C ILE A 21 50.55 5.61 5.88
N VAL A 22 50.15 5.58 7.13
CA VAL A 22 49.64 4.39 7.78
C VAL A 22 48.30 4.09 7.13
N LEU A 23 48.24 3.18 6.19
CA LEU A 23 47.03 2.58 5.67
C LEU A 23 46.38 1.77 6.82
N LEU A 24 45.56 2.41 7.64
CA LEU A 24 44.55 1.70 8.39
C LEU A 24 43.58 1.16 7.35
N ALA A 25 43.66 -0.14 7.08
CA ALA A 25 42.64 -0.86 6.36
C ALA A 25 41.34 -0.76 7.16
N LEU A 26 40.52 0.24 6.82
CA LEU A 26 39.11 0.25 7.15
C LEU A 26 38.49 -0.90 6.38
N GLN A 27 38.40 -2.05 7.06
CA GLN A 27 37.53 -3.12 6.56
C GLN A 27 36.12 -2.55 6.53
N PRO A 28 35.44 -2.54 5.36
CA PRO A 28 34.03 -2.26 5.36
C PRO A 28 33.37 -3.37 6.18
N GLU A 29 32.77 -3.00 7.30
CA GLU A 29 31.85 -3.90 8.00
C GLU A 29 30.86 -4.40 6.95
N PRO A 30 30.58 -5.71 6.89
CA PRO A 30 29.52 -6.19 6.04
C PRO A 30 28.27 -5.47 6.50
N ALA A 31 27.78 -4.54 5.67
CA ALA A 31 26.47 -3.95 5.81
C ALA A 31 25.55 -5.14 5.99
N GLY A 32 25.04 -5.29 7.23
CA GLY A 32 24.05 -6.30 7.52
C GLY A 32 22.98 -6.13 6.48
N THR A 33 22.94 -7.03 5.53
CA THR A 33 21.79 -7.21 4.65
C THR A 33 20.64 -7.42 5.60
N ILE A 34 19.86 -6.36 5.84
CA ILE A 34 18.49 -6.54 6.30
C ILE A 34 17.90 -7.33 5.15
N ASP A 35 17.86 -8.65 5.31
CA ASP A 35 16.93 -9.47 4.58
C ASP A 35 15.54 -8.92 4.90
N VAL A 36 15.15 -7.88 4.17
CA VAL A 36 13.75 -7.67 3.91
C VAL A 36 13.36 -8.94 3.18
N ALA A 37 12.98 -9.93 3.98
CA ALA A 37 12.34 -11.12 3.49
C ALA A 37 11.22 -10.60 2.61
N SER A 38 11.54 -10.47 1.33
CA SER A 38 10.55 -10.34 0.27
C SER A 38 9.65 -11.53 0.47
N ASN A 39 8.58 -11.32 1.21
CA ASN A 39 7.49 -12.27 1.31
C ASN A 39 6.81 -12.29 -0.06
N ARG A 40 7.58 -12.74 -1.08
CA ARG A 40 7.14 -13.02 -2.45
C ARG A 40 6.34 -14.32 -2.51
N GLY A 41 5.95 -14.85 -1.36
CA GLY A 41 4.79 -15.72 -1.32
C GLY A 41 3.63 -14.83 -1.72
N GLY A 42 3.16 -14.94 -2.97
CA GLY A 42 1.99 -14.24 -3.46
C GLY A 42 0.83 -14.52 -2.50
N SER A 43 0.68 -13.67 -1.49
CA SER A 43 -0.38 -13.82 -0.53
C SER A 43 -1.64 -13.42 -1.26
N HIS A 44 -2.35 -14.41 -1.74
CA HIS A 44 -3.71 -14.24 -2.22
C HIS A 44 -4.55 -13.78 -1.03
N ALA A 45 -4.63 -12.47 -0.83
CA ALA A 45 -5.45 -11.93 0.23
C ALA A 45 -6.89 -12.33 -0.02
N ARG A 46 -7.49 -13.02 0.94
CA ARG A 46 -8.87 -13.51 0.87
C ARG A 46 -9.81 -12.75 1.79
N ALA A 47 -9.28 -11.81 2.57
CA ALA A 47 -10.07 -10.97 3.46
C ALA A 47 -9.46 -9.58 3.55
N LEU A 48 -10.31 -8.56 3.43
CA LEU A 48 -10.00 -7.18 3.76
C LEU A 48 -10.73 -6.83 5.05
N ILE A 49 -9.99 -6.51 6.11
CA ILE A 49 -10.51 -6.17 7.43
C ILE A 49 -10.26 -4.69 7.67
N LEU A 50 -11.32 -3.93 7.76
CA LEU A 50 -11.27 -2.50 8.07
C LEU A 50 -11.53 -2.28 9.55
N SER A 51 -10.65 -1.55 10.25
CA SER A 51 -10.91 -1.09 11.60
C SER A 51 -12.13 -0.16 11.66
N ASP A 52 -12.70 0.04 12.85
CA ASP A 52 -13.79 1.00 13.02
C ASP A 52 -13.38 2.43 12.67
N GLN A 53 -12.11 2.79 12.93
CA GLN A 53 -11.57 4.08 12.52
C GLN A 53 -11.56 4.23 10.99
N ALA A 54 -11.05 3.23 10.27
CA ALA A 54 -11.04 3.23 8.81
C ALA A 54 -12.45 3.30 8.23
N ARG A 55 -13.39 2.53 8.77
CA ARG A 55 -14.80 2.52 8.34
C ARG A 55 -15.47 3.89 8.53
N ARG A 56 -15.30 4.51 9.70
CA ARG A 56 -15.85 5.83 10.01
C ARG A 56 -15.26 6.90 9.10
N TYR A 57 -13.95 6.88 8.90
CA TYR A 57 -13.26 7.80 8.00
C TYR A 57 -13.82 7.69 6.58
N LEU A 58 -13.86 6.48 6.01
CA LEU A 58 -14.38 6.25 4.67
C LEU A 58 -15.84 6.73 4.54
N SER A 59 -16.69 6.38 5.51
CA SER A 59 -18.09 6.79 5.50
C SER A 59 -18.26 8.31 5.57
N LEU A 60 -17.38 9.01 6.30
CA LEU A 60 -17.38 10.47 6.38
C LEU A 60 -16.91 11.07 5.05
N GLN A 61 -15.80 10.61 4.51
CA GLN A 61 -15.24 11.11 3.24
C GLN A 61 -16.25 10.95 2.09
N TYR A 62 -16.84 9.77 1.97
CA TYR A 62 -17.80 9.48 0.91
C TYR A 62 -19.00 10.44 0.90
N ARG A 63 -19.46 10.87 2.10
CA ARG A 63 -20.57 11.80 2.23
C ARG A 63 -20.18 13.27 2.09
N SER A 64 -18.90 13.57 2.26
CA SER A 64 -18.40 14.95 2.27
C SER A 64 -17.93 15.44 0.90
N TYR A 65 -17.59 14.52 -0.02
CA TYR A 65 -17.04 14.89 -1.31
C TYR A 65 -17.98 14.48 -2.46
N PRO A 66 -18.36 15.42 -3.32
CA PRO A 66 -19.08 15.13 -4.56
C PRO A 66 -18.17 14.62 -5.67
N THR A 67 -16.85 14.70 -5.48
CA THR A 67 -15.82 14.19 -6.37
C THR A 67 -15.19 12.92 -5.79
N GLU A 68 -14.45 12.17 -6.60
CA GLU A 68 -13.68 11.06 -6.10
C GLU A 68 -12.62 11.55 -5.11
N PHE A 69 -12.53 10.89 -3.96
CA PHE A 69 -11.39 11.01 -3.06
C PHE A 69 -10.46 9.81 -3.21
N MET A 70 -9.21 9.99 -2.80
CA MET A 70 -8.22 8.92 -2.74
C MET A 70 -7.56 8.88 -1.36
N GLY A 71 -7.19 7.68 -0.91
CA GLY A 71 -6.53 7.49 0.37
C GLY A 71 -5.58 6.30 0.37
N CYS A 72 -4.63 6.36 1.28
CA CYS A 72 -3.67 5.30 1.56
C CYS A 72 -4.21 4.40 2.68
N MET A 73 -4.35 3.11 2.40
CA MET A 73 -4.75 2.12 3.41
C MET A 73 -3.52 1.70 4.21
N ILE A 74 -3.45 2.15 5.47
CA ILE A 74 -2.33 1.87 6.36
C ILE A 74 -2.67 0.70 7.27
N GLY A 75 -1.81 -0.31 7.28
CA GLY A 75 -2.08 -1.53 8.02
C GLY A 75 -0.99 -2.58 7.87
N GLU A 76 -1.41 -3.83 7.91
CA GLU A 76 -0.50 -4.98 7.89
C GLU A 76 -1.16 -6.19 7.21
N ILE A 77 -0.34 -7.14 6.79
CA ILE A 77 -0.80 -8.39 6.20
C ILE A 77 -0.53 -9.51 7.20
N HIS A 78 -1.59 -10.23 7.57
CA HIS A 78 -1.52 -11.42 8.41
C HIS A 78 -2.04 -12.64 7.65
N GLY A 79 -1.15 -13.52 7.25
CA GLY A 79 -1.51 -14.68 6.44
C GLY A 79 -2.18 -14.25 5.13
N ASN A 80 -3.45 -14.56 4.97
CA ASN A 80 -4.27 -14.20 3.82
C ASN A 80 -5.24 -13.04 4.09
N ALA A 81 -5.10 -12.34 5.21
CA ALA A 81 -5.91 -11.17 5.55
C ALA A 81 -5.09 -9.89 5.48
N VAL A 82 -5.66 -8.86 4.87
CA VAL A 82 -5.17 -7.48 4.93
C VAL A 82 -5.95 -6.74 5.98
N ILE A 83 -5.26 -6.25 7.01
CA ILE A 83 -5.85 -5.53 8.14
C ILE A 83 -5.53 -4.05 7.97
N VAL A 84 -6.54 -3.25 7.63
CA VAL A 84 -6.43 -1.80 7.49
C VAL A 84 -6.80 -1.14 8.81
N ARG A 85 -5.82 -0.53 9.46
CA ARG A 85 -6.00 0.13 10.75
C ARG A 85 -6.53 1.54 10.60
N ARG A 86 -6.07 2.27 9.59
CA ARG A 86 -6.49 3.64 9.27
C ARG A 86 -6.37 3.93 7.79
N ILE A 87 -7.08 4.97 7.36
CA ILE A 87 -6.92 5.58 6.04
C ILE A 87 -6.24 6.93 6.25
N ALA A 88 -5.18 7.20 5.50
CA ALA A 88 -4.61 8.53 5.37
C ALA A 88 -5.06 9.15 4.04
N PRO A 89 -5.30 10.47 3.98
CA PRO A 89 -5.58 11.11 2.69
C PRO A 89 -4.37 10.98 1.77
N ALA A 90 -4.62 10.73 0.50
CA ALA A 90 -3.62 10.89 -0.55
C ALA A 90 -3.77 12.27 -1.16
N ASP A 91 -2.64 12.93 -1.43
CA ASP A 91 -2.63 14.16 -2.20
C ASP A 91 -3.02 13.84 -3.65
N VAL A 92 -3.89 14.64 -4.22
CA VAL A 92 -4.41 14.46 -5.58
C VAL A 92 -4.09 15.66 -6.43
N GLU A 93 -3.81 15.43 -7.70
CA GLU A 93 -3.52 16.49 -8.66
C GLU A 93 -4.69 17.47 -8.73
N PRO A 94 -4.45 18.79 -8.55
CA PRO A 94 -5.49 19.80 -8.67
C PRO A 94 -6.19 19.71 -10.03
N GLY A 95 -7.52 19.71 -10.03
CA GLY A 95 -8.34 19.57 -11.24
C GLY A 95 -8.49 18.15 -11.78
N HIS A 96 -7.81 17.15 -11.18
CA HIS A 96 -7.97 15.73 -11.50
C HIS A 96 -8.79 14.95 -10.46
N SER A 97 -9.41 15.64 -9.50
CA SER A 97 -10.45 15.07 -8.64
C SER A 97 -11.82 15.48 -9.18
N THR A 98 -12.46 14.56 -9.88
CA THR A 98 -13.78 14.72 -10.50
C THR A 98 -14.72 13.62 -10.00
N PRO A 99 -16.02 13.63 -10.33
CA PRO A 99 -16.92 12.53 -9.97
C PRO A 99 -16.56 11.18 -10.59
N THR A 100 -15.66 11.14 -11.57
CA THR A 100 -15.34 9.92 -12.33
C THR A 100 -13.85 9.67 -12.51
N ARG A 101 -13.00 10.46 -11.86
CA ARG A 101 -11.56 10.32 -11.96
C ARG A 101 -10.87 10.99 -10.78
N VAL A 102 -9.86 10.31 -10.25
CA VAL A 102 -8.90 10.85 -9.30
C VAL A 102 -7.49 10.38 -9.68
N VAL A 103 -6.51 11.26 -9.54
CA VAL A 103 -5.10 10.97 -9.84
C VAL A 103 -4.28 11.36 -8.63
N PRO A 104 -3.49 10.44 -8.04
CA PRO A 104 -2.61 10.79 -6.93
C PRO A 104 -1.44 11.64 -7.45
N GLU A 105 -1.06 12.65 -6.70
CA GLU A 105 0.09 13.51 -6.99
C GLU A 105 1.42 12.78 -6.75
N GLN A 106 1.43 11.87 -5.76
CA GLN A 106 2.61 11.11 -5.35
C GLN A 106 2.20 9.74 -4.79
N THR A 107 3.17 8.87 -4.57
CA THR A 107 2.92 7.60 -3.87
C THR A 107 2.61 7.82 -2.40
N CYS A 108 1.98 6.84 -1.75
CA CYS A 108 1.71 6.92 -0.31
C CYS A 108 3.00 6.97 0.51
N GLU A 109 4.05 6.30 0.07
CA GLU A 109 5.37 6.30 0.72
C GLU A 109 6.05 7.67 0.58
N ASP A 110 6.00 8.29 -0.59
CA ASP A 110 6.54 9.63 -0.82
C ASP A 110 5.81 10.69 0.01
N ALA A 111 4.50 10.48 0.26
CA ALA A 111 3.71 11.26 1.20
C ALA A 111 4.01 10.96 2.68
N GLY A 112 4.94 10.06 2.97
CA GLY A 112 5.34 9.69 4.33
C GLY A 112 4.44 8.67 5.02
N TRP A 113 3.54 8.01 4.29
CA TRP A 113 2.61 7.02 4.83
C TRP A 113 3.23 5.61 4.81
N ALA A 114 4.20 5.37 5.68
CA ALA A 114 4.78 4.04 5.86
C ALA A 114 3.74 3.01 6.32
N GLY A 115 3.92 1.75 5.89
CA GLY A 115 2.98 0.67 6.20
C GLY A 115 1.72 0.70 5.34
N THR A 116 1.76 1.35 4.18
CA THR A 116 0.67 1.30 3.21
C THR A 116 0.55 -0.11 2.63
N VAL A 117 -0.63 -0.70 2.75
CA VAL A 117 -0.98 -2.01 2.19
C VAL A 117 -1.79 -1.90 0.91
N GLY A 118 -2.24 -0.71 0.55
CA GLY A 118 -3.01 -0.47 -0.67
C GLY A 118 -3.54 0.95 -0.78
N MET A 119 -4.15 1.23 -1.90
CA MET A 119 -4.88 2.48 -2.12
C MET A 119 -6.39 2.24 -2.14
N ILE A 120 -7.15 3.27 -1.80
CA ILE A 120 -8.60 3.29 -1.92
C ILE A 120 -9.04 4.61 -2.54
N HIS A 121 -9.95 4.52 -3.49
CA HIS A 121 -10.63 5.70 -4.04
C HIS A 121 -12.15 5.53 -3.98
N SER A 122 -12.89 6.59 -4.21
CA SER A 122 -14.36 6.53 -4.17
C SER A 122 -14.97 6.73 -5.54
N HIS A 123 -16.16 6.12 -5.73
CA HIS A 123 -17.07 6.44 -6.83
C HIS A 123 -18.34 7.07 -6.23
N PRO A 124 -18.41 8.42 -6.14
CA PRO A 124 -19.45 9.14 -5.38
C PRO A 124 -20.86 8.82 -5.86
N ASP A 125 -21.06 8.56 -7.15
CA ASP A 125 -22.36 8.22 -7.74
C ASP A 125 -22.84 6.81 -7.40
N GLY A 126 -22.01 5.99 -6.74
CA GLY A 126 -22.25 4.57 -6.52
C GLY A 126 -22.25 3.75 -7.81
N GLN A 127 -21.80 4.33 -8.92
CA GLN A 127 -21.67 3.69 -10.22
C GLN A 127 -20.28 3.12 -10.42
N ARG A 128 -20.11 2.22 -11.41
CA ARG A 128 -18.81 1.60 -11.75
C ARG A 128 -18.09 0.93 -10.58
N CYS A 129 -18.87 0.39 -9.64
CA CYS A 129 -18.37 -0.27 -8.44
C CYS A 129 -17.91 -1.69 -8.74
N TRP A 130 -16.99 -1.82 -9.65
CA TRP A 130 -16.46 -3.10 -10.16
C TRP A 130 -15.10 -2.87 -10.84
N TYR A 131 -14.24 -3.85 -10.73
CA TYR A 131 -12.96 -3.90 -11.45
C TYR A 131 -13.08 -4.59 -12.81
N TYR A 132 -14.07 -5.44 -12.96
CA TYR A 132 -14.39 -6.08 -14.23
C TYR A 132 -15.80 -5.70 -14.67
N PHE A 133 -15.99 -5.47 -15.96
CA PHE A 133 -17.30 -5.18 -16.49
C PHE A 133 -18.27 -6.31 -16.12
N PRO A 134 -19.46 -6.01 -15.56
CA PRO A 134 -20.38 -6.99 -15.03
C PRO A 134 -20.68 -8.14 -15.99
N GLY A 135 -20.54 -9.37 -15.49
CA GLY A 135 -20.75 -10.58 -16.28
C GLY A 135 -19.63 -10.92 -17.28
N THR A 136 -18.51 -10.21 -17.24
CA THR A 136 -17.36 -10.42 -18.13
C THR A 136 -16.06 -10.58 -17.35
N ARG A 137 -14.96 -10.86 -18.07
CA ARG A 137 -13.58 -10.79 -17.55
C ARG A 137 -12.81 -9.60 -18.11
N VAL A 138 -13.49 -8.64 -18.71
CA VAL A 138 -12.88 -7.44 -19.26
C VAL A 138 -12.57 -6.48 -18.11
N ALA A 139 -11.30 -6.16 -17.94
CA ALA A 139 -10.82 -5.30 -16.88
C ALA A 139 -11.20 -3.83 -17.12
N SER A 140 -11.57 -3.13 -16.06
CA SER A 140 -11.77 -1.68 -16.05
C SER A 140 -10.44 -0.93 -16.05
N SER A 141 -10.51 0.41 -16.15
CA SER A 141 -9.36 1.29 -15.93
C SER A 141 -8.72 1.08 -14.56
N ASP A 142 -9.54 0.87 -13.53
CA ASP A 142 -9.07 0.70 -12.15
C ASP A 142 -8.31 -0.61 -11.96
N ALA A 143 -8.82 -1.71 -12.55
CA ALA A 143 -8.09 -2.97 -12.58
C ALA A 143 -6.75 -2.84 -13.32
N HIS A 144 -6.72 -2.15 -14.45
CA HIS A 144 -5.49 -1.86 -15.18
C HIS A 144 -4.54 -0.94 -14.40
N SER A 145 -5.06 0.02 -13.66
CA SER A 145 -4.27 0.88 -12.79
C SER A 145 -3.63 0.07 -11.66
N PHE A 146 -4.43 -0.73 -10.96
CA PHE A 146 -3.93 -1.61 -9.90
C PHE A 146 -2.84 -2.58 -10.39
N ALA A 147 -2.99 -3.15 -11.56
CA ALA A 147 -1.99 -4.08 -12.12
C ALA A 147 -0.59 -3.45 -12.24
N ARG A 148 -0.49 -2.12 -12.34
CA ARG A 148 0.76 -1.36 -12.44
C ARG A 148 1.30 -0.85 -11.10
N GLN A 149 0.49 -0.87 -10.04
CA GLN A 149 0.91 -0.44 -8.70
C GLN A 149 1.75 -1.54 -8.01
N ALA A 150 2.49 -1.16 -6.97
CA ALA A 150 3.27 -2.10 -6.16
C ALA A 150 2.46 -2.68 -4.97
N TYR A 151 1.33 -2.06 -4.63
CA TYR A 151 0.55 -2.41 -3.44
C TYR A 151 -0.10 -3.80 -3.54
N PRO A 152 -0.22 -4.53 -2.42
CA PRO A 152 -0.86 -5.85 -2.39
C PRO A 152 -2.36 -5.82 -2.66
N VAL A 153 -3.05 -4.72 -2.36
CA VAL A 153 -4.49 -4.55 -2.60
C VAL A 153 -4.82 -3.17 -3.14
N ASP A 154 -5.96 -3.08 -3.81
CA ASP A 154 -6.61 -1.84 -4.23
C ASP A 154 -8.10 -1.90 -3.93
N ALA A 155 -8.74 -0.76 -3.68
CA ALA A 155 -10.12 -0.71 -3.25
C ALA A 155 -10.90 0.47 -3.85
N ILE A 156 -12.19 0.23 -4.12
CA ILE A 156 -13.16 1.23 -4.58
C ILE A 156 -14.26 1.34 -3.53
N MET A 157 -14.47 2.53 -2.99
CA MET A 157 -15.58 2.79 -2.10
C MET A 157 -16.84 3.22 -2.86
N CYS A 158 -17.95 2.52 -2.59
CA CYS A 158 -19.23 2.73 -3.25
C CYS A 158 -20.37 2.71 -2.23
N GLY A 159 -20.74 3.87 -1.70
CA GLY A 159 -21.75 3.97 -0.66
C GLY A 159 -21.32 3.29 0.65
N ASN A 160 -22.03 2.25 1.04
CA ASN A 160 -21.76 1.48 2.27
C ASN A 160 -20.92 0.21 2.03
N ARG A 161 -20.34 0.07 0.87
CA ARG A 161 -19.49 -1.09 0.51
C ARG A 161 -18.17 -0.65 -0.07
N VAL A 162 -17.18 -1.51 0.09
CA VAL A 162 -15.87 -1.42 -0.55
C VAL A 162 -15.71 -2.64 -1.43
N VAL A 163 -15.49 -2.44 -2.71
CA VAL A 163 -15.09 -3.47 -3.68
C VAL A 163 -13.57 -3.43 -3.75
N TRP A 164 -12.91 -4.57 -3.75
CA TRP A 164 -11.47 -4.60 -3.69
C TRP A 164 -10.87 -5.77 -4.47
N LEU A 165 -9.63 -5.59 -4.89
CA LEU A 165 -8.79 -6.61 -5.51
C LEU A 165 -7.54 -6.88 -4.67
N SER A 166 -7.06 -8.11 -4.71
CA SER A 166 -5.69 -8.48 -4.36
C SER A 166 -4.91 -8.91 -5.61
N ARG A 167 -3.65 -9.32 -5.43
CA ARG A 167 -2.77 -9.68 -6.55
C ARG A 167 -3.21 -10.91 -7.33
N ASP A 168 -4.16 -11.69 -6.82
CA ASP A 168 -4.83 -12.76 -7.57
C ASP A 168 -5.88 -12.25 -8.55
N MET A 169 -6.12 -10.94 -8.58
CA MET A 169 -7.09 -10.28 -9.46
C MET A 169 -8.51 -10.82 -9.31
N VAL A 170 -8.86 -11.30 -8.10
CA VAL A 170 -10.22 -11.73 -7.77
C VAL A 170 -10.95 -10.59 -7.07
N GLU A 171 -12.03 -10.12 -7.68
CA GLU A 171 -12.89 -9.08 -7.12
C GLU A 171 -13.67 -9.61 -5.92
N GLN A 172 -13.63 -8.85 -4.84
CA GLN A 172 -14.31 -9.14 -3.59
C GLN A 172 -14.97 -7.88 -3.04
N GLN A 173 -15.83 -8.03 -2.02
CA GLN A 173 -16.46 -6.87 -1.40
C GLN A 173 -16.59 -7.03 0.12
N VAL A 174 -16.57 -5.89 0.81
CA VAL A 174 -16.85 -5.78 2.24
C VAL A 174 -17.84 -4.64 2.47
N ARG A 175 -18.79 -4.83 3.39
CA ARG A 175 -19.73 -3.77 3.80
C ARG A 175 -19.12 -2.94 4.92
N LEU A 176 -19.38 -1.64 4.89
CA LEU A 176 -18.96 -0.71 5.94
C LEU A 176 -19.92 -0.68 7.12
N SER A 177 -21.23 -0.87 6.86
CA SER A 177 -22.27 -0.88 7.87
C SER A 177 -23.23 -2.03 7.66
N ASP A 178 -23.88 -2.45 8.74
CA ASP A 178 -25.02 -3.35 8.68
C ASP A 178 -26.25 -2.67 8.04
N PRO A 179 -27.29 -3.44 7.63
CA PRO A 179 -28.54 -2.88 7.09
C PRO A 179 -29.19 -1.81 7.99
N ASP A 180 -28.96 -1.90 9.31
CA ASP A 180 -29.49 -0.94 10.32
C ASP A 180 -28.65 0.32 10.45
N GLY A 181 -27.68 0.56 9.55
CA GLY A 181 -26.78 1.74 9.57
C GLY A 181 -25.68 1.67 10.64
N ARG A 182 -25.58 0.59 11.40
CA ARG A 182 -24.46 0.35 12.31
C ARG A 182 -23.24 -0.08 11.53
N LEU A 183 -22.06 0.24 12.04
CA LEU A 183 -20.82 -0.26 11.44
C LEU A 183 -20.81 -1.79 11.53
N ALA A 184 -20.63 -2.46 10.39
CA ALA A 184 -20.53 -3.91 10.36
C ALA A 184 -19.37 -4.38 11.24
N PRO A 185 -19.56 -5.39 12.11
CA PRO A 185 -18.47 -5.93 12.90
C PRO A 185 -17.37 -6.51 11.97
N PRO A 186 -16.11 -6.44 12.38
CA PRO A 186 -15.03 -7.04 11.59
C PRO A 186 -15.32 -8.54 11.41
N PRO A 187 -14.97 -9.12 10.25
CA PRO A 187 -15.11 -10.55 10.03
C PRO A 187 -14.36 -11.31 11.11
N ARG A 188 -15.02 -12.28 11.74
CA ARG A 188 -14.37 -13.11 12.76
C ARG A 188 -13.23 -13.89 12.09
N PRO A 189 -12.03 -13.92 12.70
CA PRO A 189 -10.97 -14.78 12.21
C PRO A 189 -11.49 -16.21 12.16
N GLN A 190 -11.46 -16.81 10.98
CA GLN A 190 -11.81 -18.22 10.85
C GLN A 190 -10.80 -19.00 11.68
N ARG A 191 -11.28 -19.62 12.77
CA ARG A 191 -10.47 -20.61 13.52
C ARG A 191 -10.06 -21.66 12.50
N GLY A 192 -8.76 -21.71 12.22
CA GLY A 192 -8.20 -22.74 11.37
C GLY A 192 -8.71 -24.09 11.87
N ASN A 193 -9.31 -24.88 10.98
CA ASN A 193 -9.63 -26.26 11.23
C ASN A 193 -8.37 -26.92 11.76
N ARG A 194 -8.35 -27.23 13.08
CA ARG A 194 -7.36 -28.15 13.61
C ARG A 194 -7.58 -29.46 12.87
N VAL A 195 -6.70 -29.73 11.94
CA VAL A 195 -6.57 -31.10 11.40
C VAL A 195 -6.24 -31.97 12.60
N HIS A 196 -7.21 -32.78 13.00
CA HIS A 196 -6.95 -33.84 13.97
C HIS A 196 -5.93 -34.78 13.32
N ALA A 197 -4.68 -34.66 13.77
CA ALA A 197 -3.70 -35.69 13.50
C ALA A 197 -4.21 -36.97 14.17
N GLY A 198 -4.76 -37.86 13.38
CA GLY A 198 -5.17 -39.18 13.84
C GLY A 198 -3.97 -39.88 14.44
N ALA A 199 -4.09 -40.29 15.69
CA ALA A 199 -3.17 -41.20 16.33
C ALA A 199 -3.20 -42.53 15.55
N ALA A 200 -2.12 -42.84 14.86
CA ALA A 200 -1.89 -44.17 14.32
C ALA A 200 -1.62 -45.10 15.53
N ALA A 201 -2.58 -45.96 15.83
CA ALA A 201 -2.39 -47.05 16.76
C ALA A 201 -1.35 -48.02 16.16
N ALA A 202 -0.25 -48.19 16.86
CA ALA A 202 0.67 -49.29 16.62
C ALA A 202 0.05 -50.55 17.14
N GLU A 203 -0.44 -51.39 16.24
CA GLU A 203 -0.72 -52.81 16.55
C GLU A 203 0.59 -53.55 16.51
N GLY A 204 1.00 -54.07 17.69
CA GLY A 204 2.04 -55.07 17.81
C GLY A 204 1.53 -56.42 17.33
N GLN A 205 2.36 -57.12 16.61
CA GLN A 205 2.22 -58.53 16.37
C GLN A 205 3.39 -59.27 17.01
N ASP A 206 3.00 -60.32 17.75
CA ASP A 206 3.86 -61.35 18.34
C ASP A 206 4.70 -62.13 17.34
#